data_90c88d7488f6bc54dd045262336b9bcd
#
_entry.id   90c88d7488f6bc54dd045262336b9bcd
#
_cell.length_a   1.000
_cell.length_b   1.000
_cell.length_c   1.000
_cell.angle_alpha   90.00
_cell.angle_beta   90.00
_cell.angle_gamma   90.00
#
_symmetry.space_group_name_H-M   'P 1'
#
loop_
_entity.id
_entity.type
_entity.pdbx_description
1 polymer ?
#
loop_
_entity_poly.entity_id
_entity_poly.type
_entity_poly.pdbx_seq_one_letter_code
_entity_poly.pdbx_strand_id
1 'polypeptide(L)'
;MLSAINLTKKFGDLLVLDDITETIEEGERVVIVGPSGGGKSTFLRCLNCLEDPTAGKIMFDGVDLADLKVDINEQREKMGMVFQQFNLFNNMTVKKNITLAPVQIGVKNMRKAKRQNALVPLYNKWFETFGAKHNQKIDKKVELLKSKLESLKLQLEPIVCAWEGTKVIKEISGKSYATYDAKLTKQKLDLTEKIENVERKITHSTHARKMEPKPVLYTSKKQIKQDAEKRAEELLKRIGLESKADVYPSTLSGGQKQRVAIARALAMNPKVMLFDEPTSALDPEMVGEVLDLIKQVADEGMTMVIVTHEMAFAREVGTRILFMAEGKILEQAPPDEFFTNPKCDRLKEFLHKVL
;
A
#
# COMPACT_ATOMS: atom_id res chain seq x y z
N MET A 1 -6.23 -1.08 8.16
CA MET A 1 -5.15 -1.92 7.63
C MET A 1 -4.27 -1.16 6.62
N LEU A 2 -4.83 -0.55 5.56
CA LEU A 2 -4.11 0.26 4.56
C LEU A 2 -4.74 1.64 4.46
N SER A 3 -3.97 2.73 4.61
CA SER A 3 -4.52 4.10 4.58
C SER A 3 -3.61 5.04 3.81
N ALA A 4 -4.21 5.91 3.01
CA ALA A 4 -3.59 7.11 2.47
C ALA A 4 -4.01 8.31 3.32
N ILE A 5 -3.06 9.17 3.72
CA ILE A 5 -3.32 10.33 4.57
C ILE A 5 -2.75 11.56 3.88
N ASN A 6 -3.63 12.49 3.49
CA ASN A 6 -3.28 13.72 2.76
C ASN A 6 -2.39 13.45 1.54
N LEU A 7 -2.70 12.37 0.82
CA LEU A 7 -1.91 11.90 -0.30
C LEU A 7 -1.98 12.87 -1.48
N THR A 8 -0.85 13.40 -1.86
CA THR A 8 -0.69 14.25 -3.04
C THR A 8 0.37 13.68 -3.97
N LYS A 9 0.08 13.61 -5.27
CA LYS A 9 1.03 13.18 -6.30
C LYS A 9 1.09 14.17 -7.44
N LYS A 10 2.31 14.60 -7.75
CA LYS A 10 2.61 15.43 -8.93
C LYS A 10 3.62 14.72 -9.83
N PHE A 11 3.49 14.94 -11.13
CA PHE A 11 4.49 14.59 -12.14
C PHE A 11 4.95 15.90 -12.80
N GLY A 12 6.12 16.38 -12.40
CA GLY A 12 6.53 17.76 -12.71
C GLY A 12 5.51 18.76 -12.15
N ASP A 13 4.94 19.58 -13.02
CA ASP A 13 3.92 20.58 -12.63
C ASP A 13 2.48 20.02 -12.65
N LEU A 14 2.27 18.82 -13.20
CA LEU A 14 0.94 18.21 -13.30
C LEU A 14 0.54 17.58 -11.96
N LEU A 15 -0.50 18.14 -11.32
CA LEU A 15 -1.14 17.58 -10.14
C LEU A 15 -2.09 16.46 -10.58
N VAL A 16 -1.80 15.21 -10.14
CA VAL A 16 -2.60 14.02 -10.51
C VAL A 16 -3.44 13.53 -9.34
N LEU A 17 -2.96 13.64 -8.10
CA LEU A 17 -3.71 13.34 -6.88
C LEU A 17 -3.64 14.57 -5.97
N ASP A 18 -4.79 15.00 -5.45
CA ASP A 18 -4.94 16.21 -4.67
C ASP A 18 -5.55 15.91 -3.29
N ASP A 19 -4.68 15.82 -2.29
CA ASP A 19 -5.03 15.73 -0.87
C ASP A 19 -6.02 14.59 -0.53
N ILE A 20 -5.73 13.37 -0.99
CA ILE A 20 -6.60 12.21 -0.76
C ILE A 20 -6.32 11.62 0.63
N THR A 21 -7.37 11.52 1.44
CA THR A 21 -7.36 10.75 2.68
C THR A 21 -8.39 9.65 2.58
N GLU A 22 -7.92 8.39 2.66
CA GLU A 22 -8.76 7.21 2.50
C GLU A 22 -8.21 6.04 3.32
N THR A 23 -9.11 5.22 3.88
CA THR A 23 -8.75 4.04 4.68
C THR A 23 -9.46 2.80 4.15
N ILE A 24 -8.71 1.72 3.99
CA ILE A 24 -9.18 0.40 3.59
C ILE A 24 -9.01 -0.53 4.79
N GLU A 25 -10.12 -1.06 5.27
CA GLU A 25 -10.15 -1.97 6.41
C GLU A 25 -9.86 -3.42 5.99
N GLU A 26 -9.58 -4.28 6.96
CA GLU A 26 -9.34 -5.69 6.71
C GLU A 26 -10.63 -6.39 6.25
N GLY A 27 -10.55 -7.18 5.17
CA GLY A 27 -11.69 -7.83 4.55
C GLY A 27 -12.54 -6.92 3.66
N GLU A 28 -12.25 -5.61 3.60
CA GLU A 28 -12.98 -4.68 2.74
C GLU A 28 -12.59 -4.85 1.26
N ARG A 29 -13.58 -4.71 0.40
CA ARG A 29 -13.42 -4.75 -1.07
C ARG A 29 -13.80 -3.39 -1.63
N VAL A 30 -12.79 -2.53 -1.74
CA VAL A 30 -12.95 -1.16 -2.25
C VAL A 30 -12.80 -1.18 -3.77
N VAL A 31 -13.83 -0.73 -4.49
CA VAL A 31 -13.79 -0.60 -5.94
C VAL A 31 -13.67 0.86 -6.32
N ILE A 32 -12.74 1.18 -7.20
CA ILE A 32 -12.48 2.55 -7.66
C ILE A 32 -12.94 2.66 -9.11
N VAL A 33 -13.88 3.55 -9.35
CA VAL A 33 -14.44 3.83 -10.68
C VAL A 33 -14.31 5.31 -11.03
N GLY A 34 -14.43 5.65 -12.30
CA GLY A 34 -14.38 7.05 -12.76
C GLY A 34 -13.77 7.18 -14.15
N PRO A 35 -13.74 8.40 -14.71
CA PRO A 35 -13.24 8.66 -16.06
C PRO A 35 -11.75 8.34 -16.20
N SER A 36 -11.31 8.07 -17.44
CA SER A 36 -9.90 7.93 -17.76
C SER A 36 -9.15 9.22 -17.43
N GLY A 37 -7.91 9.10 -16.94
CA GLY A 37 -7.13 10.25 -16.49
C GLY A 37 -7.53 10.80 -15.09
N GLY A 38 -8.53 10.23 -14.41
CA GLY A 38 -8.98 10.67 -13.08
C GLY A 38 -8.01 10.38 -11.93
N GLY A 39 -6.86 9.74 -12.18
CA GLY A 39 -5.85 9.44 -11.16
C GLY A 39 -5.96 8.05 -10.52
N LYS A 40 -6.94 7.20 -10.91
CA LYS A 40 -7.24 5.89 -10.30
C LYS A 40 -6.03 4.96 -10.20
N SER A 41 -5.38 4.67 -11.33
CA SER A 41 -4.19 3.81 -11.37
C SER A 41 -3.00 4.42 -10.62
N THR A 42 -2.86 5.75 -10.65
CA THR A 42 -1.82 6.45 -9.88
C THR A 42 -2.07 6.31 -8.39
N PHE A 43 -3.31 6.47 -7.94
CA PHE A 43 -3.70 6.26 -6.54
C PHE A 43 -3.39 4.83 -6.10
N LEU A 44 -3.82 3.83 -6.90
CA LEU A 44 -3.55 2.42 -6.60
C LEU A 44 -2.04 2.14 -6.51
N ARG A 45 -1.23 2.71 -7.42
CA ARG A 45 0.24 2.55 -7.40
C ARG A 45 0.91 3.30 -6.26
N CYS A 46 0.33 4.38 -5.77
CA CYS A 46 0.81 5.03 -4.55
C CYS A 46 0.56 4.18 -3.31
N LEU A 47 -0.55 3.42 -3.24
CA LEU A 47 -0.86 2.58 -2.07
C LEU A 47 0.21 1.52 -1.77
N ASN A 48 0.96 1.06 -2.78
CA ASN A 48 2.10 0.15 -2.59
C ASN A 48 3.46 0.82 -2.87
N CYS A 49 3.48 2.16 -2.96
CA CYS A 49 4.65 2.97 -3.26
C CYS A 49 5.40 2.53 -4.54
N LEU A 50 4.71 1.99 -5.57
CA LEU A 50 5.26 1.88 -6.92
C LEU A 50 5.41 3.27 -7.54
N GLU A 51 4.52 4.18 -7.14
CA GLU A 51 4.65 5.62 -7.36
C GLU A 51 4.82 6.28 -6.00
N ASP A 52 5.97 6.92 -5.77
CA ASP A 52 6.21 7.61 -4.52
C ASP A 52 5.29 8.83 -4.38
N PRO A 53 4.64 9.04 -3.24
CA PRO A 53 3.84 10.23 -3.00
C PRO A 53 4.73 11.49 -3.03
N THR A 54 4.20 12.60 -3.53
CA THR A 54 4.88 13.91 -3.46
C THR A 54 4.72 14.52 -2.07
N ALA A 55 3.56 14.29 -1.44
CA ALA A 55 3.27 14.64 -0.04
C ALA A 55 2.25 13.68 0.54
N GLY A 56 2.13 13.67 1.86
CA GLY A 56 1.25 12.77 2.60
C GLY A 56 1.94 11.48 3.04
N LYS A 57 1.15 10.51 3.52
CA LYS A 57 1.65 9.23 4.06
C LYS A 57 0.83 8.07 3.51
N ILE A 58 1.47 6.93 3.39
CA ILE A 58 0.81 5.65 3.12
C ILE A 58 1.07 4.72 4.30
N MET A 59 0.05 4.46 5.08
CA MET A 59 0.15 3.59 6.24
C MET A 59 -0.31 2.17 5.89
N PHE A 60 0.52 1.18 6.17
CA PHE A 60 0.17 -0.24 6.03
C PHE A 60 0.59 -1.01 7.28
N ASP A 61 -0.37 -1.63 7.95
CA ASP A 61 -0.17 -2.33 9.24
C ASP A 61 0.56 -1.44 10.29
N GLY A 62 0.27 -0.14 10.33
CA GLY A 62 0.90 0.81 11.25
C GLY A 62 2.28 1.30 10.83
N VAL A 63 2.76 0.91 9.63
CA VAL A 63 4.06 1.32 9.07
C VAL A 63 3.84 2.34 7.97
N ASP A 64 4.51 3.48 8.03
CA ASP A 64 4.51 4.47 6.94
C ASP A 64 5.43 3.98 5.81
N LEU A 65 4.83 3.61 4.68
CA LEU A 65 5.56 3.09 3.51
C LEU A 65 6.39 4.17 2.80
N ALA A 66 6.06 5.44 2.98
CA ALA A 66 6.79 6.56 2.40
C ALA A 66 8.03 6.96 3.22
N ASP A 67 8.23 6.40 4.42
CA ASP A 67 9.46 6.63 5.20
C ASP A 67 10.64 5.89 4.56
N LEU A 68 11.66 6.62 4.14
CA LEU A 68 12.90 6.10 3.54
C LEU A 68 13.65 5.06 4.40
N LYS A 69 13.33 4.96 5.69
CA LYS A 69 13.92 3.96 6.60
C LYS A 69 13.23 2.61 6.55
N VAL A 70 12.05 2.53 5.97
CA VAL A 70 11.28 1.30 5.85
C VAL A 70 11.81 0.48 4.67
N ASP A 71 12.09 -0.80 4.90
CA ASP A 71 12.33 -1.74 3.77
C ASP A 71 10.98 -1.99 3.08
N ILE A 72 10.70 -1.19 2.05
CA ILE A 72 9.47 -1.27 1.27
C ILE A 72 9.27 -2.67 0.67
N ASN A 73 10.37 -3.40 0.37
CA ASN A 73 10.25 -4.73 -0.20
C ASN A 73 9.67 -5.72 0.82
N GLU A 74 9.99 -5.60 2.12
CA GLU A 74 9.37 -6.42 3.17
C GLU A 74 7.86 -6.14 3.31
N GLN A 75 7.41 -4.92 3.02
CA GLN A 75 5.99 -4.60 3.05
C GLN A 75 5.28 -5.07 1.77
N ARG A 76 5.90 -4.87 0.60
CA ARG A 76 5.37 -5.38 -0.67
C ARG A 76 5.27 -6.91 -0.72
N GLU A 77 6.06 -7.65 0.06
CA GLU A 77 5.90 -9.11 0.22
C GLU A 77 4.49 -9.50 0.73
N LYS A 78 3.81 -8.57 1.44
CA LYS A 78 2.46 -8.76 1.99
C LYS A 78 1.34 -8.17 1.12
N MET A 79 1.67 -7.58 -0.01
CA MET A 79 0.74 -6.92 -0.92
C MET A 79 0.81 -7.58 -2.28
N GLY A 80 -0.31 -8.07 -2.79
CA GLY A 80 -0.40 -8.57 -4.16
C GLY A 80 -0.75 -7.43 -5.10
N MET A 81 -0.11 -7.37 -6.27
CA MET A 81 -0.44 -6.41 -7.33
C MET A 81 -0.66 -7.13 -8.65
N VAL A 82 -1.81 -6.86 -9.26
CA VAL A 82 -2.19 -7.33 -10.59
C VAL A 82 -2.35 -6.12 -11.49
N PHE A 83 -1.60 -6.10 -12.58
CA PHE A 83 -1.55 -4.98 -13.52
C PHE A 83 -2.48 -5.20 -14.70
N GLN A 84 -2.79 -4.13 -15.40
CA GLN A 84 -3.48 -4.13 -16.68
C GLN A 84 -2.75 -5.01 -17.72
N GLN A 85 -1.42 -4.87 -17.82
CA GLN A 85 -0.57 -5.78 -18.55
C GLN A 85 -0.13 -6.92 -17.61
N PHE A 86 -0.11 -8.13 -18.10
CA PHE A 86 0.10 -9.36 -17.31
C PHE A 86 1.46 -9.39 -16.57
N ASN A 87 2.47 -8.70 -17.10
CA ASN A 87 3.83 -8.58 -16.55
C ASN A 87 4.45 -9.93 -16.18
N LEU A 88 4.16 -10.99 -16.94
CA LEU A 88 4.77 -12.30 -16.76
C LEU A 88 6.19 -12.33 -17.33
N PHE A 89 7.05 -13.12 -16.68
CA PHE A 89 8.40 -13.38 -17.18
C PHE A 89 8.34 -14.34 -18.37
N ASN A 90 8.48 -13.83 -19.59
CA ASN A 90 8.35 -14.60 -20.82
C ASN A 90 9.41 -15.69 -21.00
N ASN A 91 10.55 -15.56 -20.32
CA ASN A 91 11.66 -16.55 -20.31
C ASN A 91 11.51 -17.61 -19.21
N MET A 92 10.38 -17.66 -18.52
CA MET A 92 10.08 -18.63 -17.47
C MET A 92 8.77 -19.33 -17.77
N THR A 93 8.65 -20.61 -17.37
CA THR A 93 7.39 -21.34 -17.46
C THR A 93 6.34 -20.74 -16.52
N VAL A 94 5.07 -21.10 -16.72
CA VAL A 94 3.96 -20.68 -15.86
C VAL A 94 4.24 -21.03 -14.39
N LYS A 95 4.62 -22.28 -14.11
CA LYS A 95 4.98 -22.73 -12.75
C LYS A 95 6.12 -21.92 -12.16
N LYS A 96 7.14 -21.61 -12.95
CA LYS A 96 8.27 -20.76 -12.49
C LYS A 96 7.85 -19.32 -12.22
N ASN A 97 6.93 -18.74 -13.00
CA ASN A 97 6.38 -17.42 -12.73
C ASN A 97 5.69 -17.37 -11.34
N ILE A 98 4.94 -18.42 -10.98
CA ILE A 98 4.23 -18.49 -9.71
C ILE A 98 5.22 -18.74 -8.54
N THR A 99 6.22 -19.62 -8.73
CA THR A 99 7.12 -20.05 -7.64
C THR A 99 8.29 -19.10 -7.38
N LEU A 100 8.61 -18.21 -8.30
CA LEU A 100 9.81 -17.36 -8.24
C LEU A 100 9.90 -16.54 -6.95
N ALA A 101 8.87 -15.75 -6.67
CA ALA A 101 8.85 -14.85 -5.52
C ALA A 101 8.82 -15.65 -4.19
N PRO A 102 7.92 -16.63 -3.98
CA PRO A 102 7.94 -17.46 -2.77
C PRO A 102 9.30 -18.12 -2.48
N VAL A 103 9.97 -18.63 -3.51
CA VAL A 103 11.29 -19.27 -3.34
C VAL A 103 12.36 -18.24 -2.97
N GLN A 104 12.42 -17.10 -3.68
CA GLN A 104 13.43 -16.07 -3.40
C GLN A 104 13.27 -15.49 -2.00
N ILE A 105 12.04 -15.14 -1.62
CA ILE A 105 11.73 -14.56 -0.32
C ILE A 105 11.94 -15.59 0.80
N GLY A 106 11.49 -16.84 0.62
CA GLY A 106 11.74 -17.91 1.57
C GLY A 106 13.22 -18.13 1.83
N VAL A 107 14.06 -18.10 0.78
CA VAL A 107 15.53 -18.20 0.94
C VAL A 107 16.12 -16.98 1.64
N LYS A 108 15.68 -15.76 1.29
CA LYS A 108 16.09 -14.51 1.95
C LYS A 108 15.76 -14.56 3.45
N ASN A 109 14.53 -14.92 3.79
CA ASN A 109 14.04 -14.97 5.16
C ASN A 109 14.71 -16.06 5.99
N MET A 110 14.92 -17.27 5.42
CA MET A 110 15.70 -18.33 6.06
C MET A 110 17.13 -17.88 6.38
N ARG A 111 17.82 -17.22 5.44
CA ARG A 111 19.17 -16.71 5.66
C ARG A 111 19.20 -15.60 6.71
N LYS A 112 18.24 -14.66 6.68
CA LYS A 112 18.11 -13.57 7.66
C LYS A 112 17.89 -14.15 9.06
N ALA A 113 16.97 -15.12 9.21
CA ALA A 113 16.71 -15.80 10.48
C ALA A 113 17.94 -16.56 10.99
N LYS A 114 18.63 -17.36 10.17
CA LYS A 114 19.84 -18.09 10.57
C LYS A 114 20.95 -17.14 11.03
N ARG A 115 21.19 -16.02 10.32
CA ARG A 115 22.20 -15.02 10.74
C ARG A 115 21.83 -14.37 12.06
N GLN A 116 20.57 -13.97 12.23
CA GLN A 116 20.10 -13.35 13.47
C GLN A 116 20.22 -14.33 14.64
N ASN A 117 19.78 -15.58 14.48
CA ASN A 117 19.83 -16.59 15.54
C ASN A 117 21.25 -16.93 15.95
N ALA A 118 22.22 -16.90 15.04
CA ALA A 118 23.63 -17.06 15.36
C ALA A 118 24.19 -15.94 16.27
N LEU A 119 23.60 -14.73 16.21
CA LEU A 119 23.99 -13.57 17.01
C LEU A 119 23.27 -13.51 18.38
N VAL A 120 22.14 -14.21 18.53
CA VAL A 120 21.31 -14.17 19.76
C VAL A 120 22.11 -14.49 21.02
N PRO A 121 22.93 -15.58 21.10
CA PRO A 121 23.65 -15.89 22.31
C PRO A 121 24.65 -14.79 22.69
N LEU A 122 25.38 -14.25 21.71
CA LEU A 122 26.36 -13.19 21.92
C LEU A 122 25.70 -11.90 22.41
N TYR A 123 24.59 -11.52 21.76
CA TYR A 123 23.81 -10.34 22.14
C TYR A 123 23.22 -10.48 23.54
N ASN A 124 22.64 -11.64 23.89
CA ASN A 124 22.02 -11.86 25.17
C ASN A 124 23.06 -11.82 26.29
N LYS A 125 24.27 -12.35 26.07
CA LYS A 125 25.40 -12.22 27.02
C LYS A 125 25.79 -10.75 27.21
N TRP A 126 25.88 -9.95 26.12
CA TRP A 126 26.11 -8.52 26.22
C TRP A 126 24.97 -7.81 27.00
N PHE A 127 23.71 -8.16 26.70
CA PHE A 127 22.56 -7.58 27.38
C PHE A 127 22.56 -7.86 28.88
N GLU A 128 22.88 -9.06 29.30
CA GLU A 128 23.01 -9.44 30.73
C GLU A 128 24.06 -8.62 31.44
N THR A 129 25.16 -8.29 30.78
CA THR A 129 26.26 -7.53 31.35
C THR A 129 26.05 -6.02 31.34
N PHE A 130 25.52 -5.50 30.27
CA PHE A 130 25.49 -4.06 30.00
C PHE A 130 24.08 -3.47 29.72
N GLY A 131 23.05 -4.31 29.53
CA GLY A 131 21.72 -3.89 29.12
C GLY A 131 21.08 -2.87 30.06
N ALA A 132 21.19 -3.06 31.36
CA ALA A 132 20.65 -2.13 32.36
C ALA A 132 21.29 -0.72 32.26
N LYS A 133 22.62 -0.67 32.15
CA LYS A 133 23.35 0.61 31.98
C LYS A 133 23.04 1.28 30.65
N HIS A 134 22.85 0.49 29.60
CA HIS A 134 22.45 0.99 28.28
C HIS A 134 21.06 1.62 28.35
N ASN A 135 20.09 0.92 28.95
CA ASN A 135 18.71 1.40 29.09
C ASN A 135 18.64 2.69 29.92
N GLN A 136 19.41 2.78 31.03
CA GLN A 136 19.52 4.00 31.80
C GLN A 136 20.01 5.22 30.99
N LYS A 137 20.96 5.01 30.06
CA LYS A 137 21.41 6.07 29.15
C LYS A 137 20.33 6.48 28.17
N ILE A 138 19.52 5.51 27.71
CA ILE A 138 18.37 5.80 26.83
C ILE A 138 17.33 6.62 27.59
N ASP A 139 16.99 6.24 28.83
CA ASP A 139 16.02 6.97 29.66
C ASP A 139 16.42 8.44 29.83
N LYS A 140 17.67 8.70 30.22
CA LYS A 140 18.21 10.07 30.35
C LYS A 140 18.14 10.85 29.04
N LYS A 141 18.44 10.18 27.92
CA LYS A 141 18.35 10.81 26.59
C LYS A 141 16.91 11.13 26.20
N VAL A 142 15.97 10.22 26.48
CA VAL A 142 14.53 10.41 26.20
C VAL A 142 13.97 11.54 27.06
N GLU A 143 14.34 11.63 28.32
CA GLU A 143 13.95 12.71 29.23
C GLU A 143 14.41 14.09 28.70
N LEU A 144 15.69 14.17 28.30
CA LEU A 144 16.24 15.38 27.66
C LEU A 144 15.51 15.74 26.33
N LEU A 145 15.16 14.74 25.53
CA LEU A 145 14.42 14.98 24.29
C LEU A 145 12.98 15.42 24.57
N LYS A 146 12.33 14.89 25.60
CA LYS A 146 10.99 15.31 26.02
C LYS A 146 10.97 16.77 26.51
N SER A 147 11.93 17.16 27.35
CA SER A 147 12.05 18.56 27.80
C SER A 147 12.31 19.52 26.63
N LYS A 148 13.13 19.11 25.65
CA LYS A 148 13.34 19.86 24.43
C LYS A 148 12.08 19.95 23.57
N LEU A 149 11.30 18.88 23.47
CA LEU A 149 10.04 18.86 22.74
C LEU A 149 9.03 19.84 23.34
N GLU A 150 8.92 19.85 24.67
CA GLU A 150 8.05 20.78 25.40
C GLU A 150 8.43 22.25 25.15
N SER A 151 9.75 22.56 25.22
CA SER A 151 10.23 23.89 24.93
C SER A 151 9.95 24.34 23.49
N LEU A 152 10.05 23.45 22.50
CA LEU A 152 9.72 23.75 21.11
C LEU A 152 8.21 23.94 20.89
N LYS A 153 7.36 23.16 21.57
CA LYS A 153 5.90 23.33 21.53
C LYS A 153 5.48 24.69 22.12
N LEU A 154 6.06 25.08 23.25
CA LEU A 154 5.85 26.39 23.85
C LEU A 154 6.29 27.57 22.94
N GLN A 155 7.33 27.37 22.12
CA GLN A 155 7.75 28.38 21.14
C GLN A 155 6.84 28.41 19.92
N LEU A 156 6.24 27.29 19.52
CA LEU A 156 5.35 27.19 18.37
C LEU A 156 4.00 27.84 18.62
N GLU A 157 3.43 27.68 19.79
CA GLU A 157 2.09 28.13 20.15
C GLU A 157 1.84 29.64 19.87
N PRO A 158 2.67 30.60 20.31
CA PRO A 158 2.48 32.00 20.01
C PRO A 158 2.66 32.32 18.51
N ILE A 159 3.51 31.57 17.80
CA ILE A 159 3.71 31.75 16.36
C ILE A 159 2.49 31.27 15.59
N VAL A 160 1.88 30.17 15.99
CA VAL A 160 0.63 29.68 15.38
C VAL A 160 -0.50 30.69 15.60
N CYS A 161 -0.68 31.22 16.80
CA CYS A 161 -1.67 32.24 17.09
C CYS A 161 -1.47 33.51 16.24
N ALA A 162 -0.20 33.97 16.15
CA ALA A 162 0.13 35.14 15.33
C ALA A 162 -0.09 34.88 13.83
N TRP A 163 0.26 33.67 13.36
CA TRP A 163 0.11 33.24 11.96
C TRP A 163 -1.38 33.14 11.56
N GLU A 164 -2.23 32.58 12.40
CA GLU A 164 -3.67 32.52 12.19
C GLU A 164 -4.30 33.92 12.12
N GLY A 165 -3.81 34.84 12.92
CA GLY A 165 -4.22 36.26 12.89
C GLY A 165 -3.88 36.99 11.59
N THR A 166 -2.97 36.46 10.76
CA THR A 166 -2.62 37.03 9.45
C THR A 166 -3.41 36.49 8.27
N LYS A 167 -4.41 35.68 8.53
CA LYS A 167 -5.24 35.04 7.48
C LYS A 167 -5.98 36.10 6.66
N VAL A 168 -5.67 36.18 5.37
CA VAL A 168 -6.36 37.01 4.39
C VAL A 168 -6.96 36.13 3.31
N ILE A 169 -8.26 36.25 3.07
CA ILE A 169 -8.94 35.56 1.99
C ILE A 169 -8.86 36.42 0.74
N LYS A 170 -8.24 35.93 -0.33
CA LYS A 170 -8.21 36.56 -1.64
C LYS A 170 -9.04 35.73 -2.63
N GLU A 171 -9.90 36.41 -3.37
CA GLU A 171 -10.63 35.81 -4.49
C GLU A 171 -9.84 36.04 -5.78
N ILE A 172 -9.48 34.96 -6.46
CA ILE A 172 -8.84 34.99 -7.77
C ILE A 172 -9.62 34.04 -8.69
N SER A 173 -10.17 34.59 -9.77
CA SER A 173 -10.93 33.82 -10.78
C SER A 173 -12.09 32.98 -10.19
N GLY A 174 -12.85 33.56 -9.23
CA GLY A 174 -14.00 32.91 -8.60
C GLY A 174 -13.67 31.82 -7.56
N LYS A 175 -12.40 31.71 -7.17
CA LYS A 175 -11.95 30.81 -6.10
C LYS A 175 -11.35 31.60 -4.96
N SER A 176 -11.72 31.23 -3.72
CA SER A 176 -11.20 31.85 -2.50
C SER A 176 -9.91 31.16 -2.04
N TYR A 177 -8.84 31.90 -1.86
CA TYR A 177 -7.54 31.42 -1.38
C TYR A 177 -7.19 32.11 -0.04
N ALA A 178 -6.81 31.30 0.96
CA ALA A 178 -6.26 31.83 2.19
C ALA A 178 -4.76 32.12 2.01
N THR A 179 -4.35 33.34 2.26
CA THR A 179 -2.93 33.74 2.30
C THR A 179 -2.54 34.14 3.70
N TYR A 180 -1.31 33.86 4.08
CA TYR A 180 -0.76 34.14 5.40
C TYR A 180 0.57 34.88 5.27
N ASP A 181 1.03 35.49 6.35
CA ASP A 181 2.35 36.12 6.38
C ASP A 181 3.46 35.11 6.08
N ALA A 182 4.31 35.44 5.09
CA ALA A 182 5.34 34.51 4.61
C ALA A 182 6.43 34.25 5.65
N LYS A 183 6.78 35.24 6.50
CA LYS A 183 7.80 35.13 7.54
C LYS A 183 7.32 34.23 8.67
N LEU A 184 6.08 34.44 9.13
CA LEU A 184 5.45 33.59 10.14
C LEU A 184 5.22 32.17 9.63
N THR A 185 4.84 32.00 8.35
CA THR A 185 4.72 30.70 7.70
C THR A 185 6.04 29.94 7.73
N LYS A 186 7.15 30.61 7.38
CA LYS A 186 8.49 30.01 7.43
C LYS A 186 8.91 29.63 8.85
N GLN A 187 8.65 30.48 9.83
CA GLN A 187 8.97 30.20 11.25
C GLN A 187 8.16 29.02 11.78
N LYS A 188 6.86 28.96 11.48
CA LYS A 188 5.98 27.83 11.82
C LYS A 188 6.49 26.54 11.24
N LEU A 189 6.82 26.50 9.95
CA LEU A 189 7.36 25.33 9.26
C LEU A 189 8.67 24.83 9.88
N ASP A 190 9.63 25.74 10.13
CA ASP A 190 10.92 25.38 10.73
C ASP A 190 10.79 24.79 12.14
N LEU A 191 9.88 25.35 12.97
CA LEU A 191 9.62 24.81 14.31
C LEU A 191 8.86 23.47 14.24
N THR A 192 7.90 23.34 13.33
CA THR A 192 7.18 22.08 13.13
C THR A 192 8.15 20.96 12.71
N GLU A 193 9.04 21.22 11.77
CA GLU A 193 10.07 20.27 11.35
C GLU A 193 11.01 19.88 12.51
N LYS A 194 11.40 20.84 13.35
CA LYS A 194 12.22 20.58 14.56
C LYS A 194 11.47 19.70 15.56
N ILE A 195 10.18 19.93 15.78
CA ILE A 195 9.32 19.14 16.66
C ILE A 195 9.22 17.70 16.12
N GLU A 196 8.88 17.52 14.85
CA GLU A 196 8.80 16.20 14.22
C GLU A 196 10.12 15.43 14.31
N ASN A 197 11.25 16.12 14.11
CA ASN A 197 12.58 15.51 14.27
C ASN A 197 12.87 15.05 15.71
N VAL A 198 12.41 15.79 16.71
CA VAL A 198 12.57 15.41 18.12
C VAL A 198 11.63 14.25 18.48
N GLU A 199 10.37 14.30 18.07
CA GLU A 199 9.39 13.22 18.26
C GLU A 199 9.86 11.93 17.61
N ARG A 200 10.40 12.00 16.39
CA ARG A 200 11.00 10.85 15.71
C ARG A 200 12.19 10.27 16.49
N LYS A 201 13.04 11.11 17.08
CA LYS A 201 14.16 10.65 17.92
C LYS A 201 13.68 9.97 19.21
N ILE A 202 12.61 10.45 19.82
CA ILE A 202 12.00 9.84 21.01
C ILE A 202 11.44 8.45 20.62
N THR A 203 10.66 8.37 19.56
CA THR A 203 10.04 7.12 19.10
C THR A 203 11.07 6.05 18.73
N HIS A 204 12.24 6.46 18.18
CA HIS A 204 13.31 5.53 17.83
C HIS A 204 14.25 5.19 19.00
N SER A 205 14.07 5.83 20.17
CA SER A 205 14.85 5.54 21.36
C SER A 205 14.24 4.36 22.13
N THR A 206 14.55 3.13 21.71
CA THR A 206 14.01 1.91 22.29
C THR A 206 14.99 1.28 23.26
N HIS A 207 14.49 0.78 24.40
CA HIS A 207 15.27 0.00 25.34
C HIS A 207 15.78 -1.30 24.70
N ALA A 208 17.03 -1.64 25.02
CA ALA A 208 17.53 -2.96 24.70
C ALA A 208 16.75 -4.01 25.49
N ARG A 209 16.42 -5.11 24.87
CA ARG A 209 15.74 -6.27 25.47
C ARG A 209 16.50 -7.53 25.08
N LYS A 210 16.35 -8.61 25.84
CA LYS A 210 16.84 -9.91 25.39
C LYS A 210 16.29 -10.21 24.00
N MET A 211 17.16 -10.70 23.13
CA MET A 211 16.78 -11.07 21.78
C MET A 211 16.26 -12.50 21.80
N GLU A 212 15.05 -12.68 21.28
CA GLU A 212 14.51 -14.02 21.04
C GLU A 212 14.93 -14.52 19.67
N PRO A 213 15.21 -15.82 19.53
CA PRO A 213 15.50 -16.40 18.23
C PRO A 213 14.28 -16.29 17.32
N LYS A 214 14.48 -15.87 16.10
CA LYS A 214 13.41 -15.87 15.08
C LYS A 214 13.04 -17.31 14.72
N PRO A 215 11.75 -17.62 14.56
CA PRO A 215 11.33 -18.92 14.07
C PRO A 215 11.92 -19.17 12.69
N VAL A 216 12.57 -20.33 12.54
CA VAL A 216 13.10 -20.77 11.25
C VAL A 216 12.07 -21.69 10.62
N LEU A 217 11.19 -21.13 9.74
CA LEU A 217 10.15 -21.90 9.05
C LEU A 217 10.73 -23.00 8.16
N TYR A 218 11.91 -22.76 7.58
CA TYR A 218 12.54 -23.69 6.63
C TYR A 218 13.99 -23.98 7.05
N THR A 219 14.35 -25.25 7.06
CA THR A 219 15.70 -25.71 7.36
C THR A 219 16.61 -25.70 6.13
N SER A 220 16.03 -25.88 4.92
CA SER A 220 16.75 -26.02 3.66
C SER A 220 16.05 -25.33 2.48
N LYS A 221 16.84 -24.97 1.45
CA LYS A 221 16.30 -24.46 0.18
C LYS A 221 15.41 -25.48 -0.54
N LYS A 222 15.67 -26.77 -0.37
CA LYS A 222 14.88 -27.85 -0.99
C LYS A 222 13.45 -27.82 -0.46
N GLN A 223 13.28 -27.68 0.85
CA GLN A 223 11.97 -27.58 1.49
C GLN A 223 11.20 -26.36 1.00
N ILE A 224 11.85 -25.17 0.93
CA ILE A 224 11.22 -23.95 0.41
C ILE A 224 10.71 -24.16 -1.03
N LYS A 225 11.51 -24.82 -1.87
CA LYS A 225 11.15 -25.07 -3.26
C LYS A 225 9.97 -26.05 -3.36
N GLN A 226 9.97 -27.12 -2.57
CA GLN A 226 8.88 -28.09 -2.51
C GLN A 226 7.55 -27.45 -2.08
N ASP A 227 7.56 -26.60 -1.04
CA ASP A 227 6.37 -25.90 -0.58
C ASP A 227 5.85 -24.91 -1.62
N ALA A 228 6.77 -24.15 -2.26
CA ALA A 228 6.39 -23.24 -3.33
C ALA A 228 5.82 -23.97 -4.55
N GLU A 229 6.37 -25.13 -4.92
CA GLU A 229 5.86 -25.98 -6.01
C GLU A 229 4.48 -26.53 -5.69
N LYS A 230 4.27 -27.04 -4.47
CA LYS A 230 2.97 -27.52 -4.01
C LYS A 230 1.92 -26.41 -4.05
N ARG A 231 2.26 -25.21 -3.52
CA ARG A 231 1.37 -24.06 -3.57
C ARG A 231 1.06 -23.62 -5.01
N ALA A 232 2.05 -23.68 -5.90
CA ALA A 232 1.82 -23.36 -7.32
C ALA A 232 0.88 -24.37 -8.00
N GLU A 233 0.98 -25.66 -7.66
CA GLU A 233 0.07 -26.69 -8.17
C GLU A 233 -1.37 -26.48 -7.70
N GLU A 234 -1.57 -26.16 -6.42
CA GLU A 234 -2.88 -25.79 -5.87
C GLU A 234 -3.48 -24.57 -6.61
N LEU A 235 -2.67 -23.52 -6.83
CA LEU A 235 -3.11 -22.33 -7.53
C LEU A 235 -3.39 -22.60 -9.02
N LEU A 236 -2.56 -23.40 -9.68
CA LEU A 236 -2.78 -23.80 -11.08
C LEU A 236 -4.10 -24.58 -11.23
N LYS A 237 -4.41 -25.47 -10.28
CA LYS A 237 -5.69 -26.15 -10.24
C LYS A 237 -6.86 -25.19 -10.08
N ARG A 238 -6.71 -24.23 -9.15
CA ARG A 238 -7.73 -23.20 -8.90
C ARG A 238 -8.05 -22.37 -10.14
N ILE A 239 -7.04 -22.04 -10.95
CA ILE A 239 -7.22 -21.24 -12.17
C ILE A 239 -7.47 -22.10 -13.43
N GLY A 240 -7.60 -23.44 -13.31
CA GLY A 240 -7.86 -24.36 -14.42
C GLY A 240 -6.71 -24.45 -15.44
N LEU A 241 -5.45 -24.34 -14.99
CA LEU A 241 -4.28 -24.33 -15.86
C LEU A 241 -3.20 -25.37 -15.46
N GLU A 242 -3.59 -26.48 -14.82
CA GLU A 242 -2.67 -27.56 -14.41
C GLU A 242 -1.85 -28.09 -15.60
N SER A 243 -2.52 -28.34 -16.73
CA SER A 243 -1.88 -28.84 -17.94
C SER A 243 -0.91 -27.85 -18.60
N LYS A 244 -0.93 -26.58 -18.14
CA LYS A 244 -0.10 -25.49 -18.66
C LYS A 244 1.07 -25.11 -17.73
N ALA A 245 1.35 -25.91 -16.69
CA ALA A 245 2.39 -25.62 -15.69
C ALA A 245 3.78 -25.37 -16.31
N ASP A 246 4.16 -26.17 -17.29
CA ASP A 246 5.50 -26.19 -17.88
C ASP A 246 5.60 -25.43 -19.21
N VAL A 247 4.52 -24.79 -19.69
CA VAL A 247 4.56 -23.98 -20.90
C VAL A 247 5.01 -22.54 -20.60
N TYR A 248 5.41 -21.83 -21.63
CA TYR A 248 5.81 -20.42 -21.55
C TYR A 248 4.62 -19.48 -21.75
N PRO A 249 4.62 -18.27 -21.16
CA PRO A 249 3.53 -17.32 -21.30
C PRO A 249 3.15 -16.94 -22.74
N SER A 250 4.11 -17.00 -23.69
CA SER A 250 3.87 -16.72 -25.09
C SER A 250 2.81 -17.63 -25.73
N THR A 251 2.58 -18.83 -25.19
CA THR A 251 1.61 -19.80 -25.71
C THR A 251 0.22 -19.69 -25.07
N LEU A 252 0.02 -18.76 -24.14
CA LEU A 252 -1.22 -18.56 -23.41
C LEU A 252 -2.07 -17.47 -24.05
N SER A 253 -3.40 -17.60 -23.94
CA SER A 253 -4.34 -16.50 -24.24
C SER A 253 -4.22 -15.35 -23.25
N GLY A 254 -4.80 -14.20 -23.56
CA GLY A 254 -4.81 -13.04 -22.65
C GLY A 254 -5.41 -13.37 -21.28
N GLY A 255 -6.60 -13.99 -21.26
CA GLY A 255 -7.25 -14.39 -20.02
C GLY A 255 -6.46 -15.43 -19.23
N GLN A 256 -5.80 -16.39 -19.90
CA GLN A 256 -4.90 -17.33 -19.23
C GLN A 256 -3.70 -16.62 -18.59
N LYS A 257 -3.07 -15.67 -19.31
CA LYS A 257 -1.97 -14.84 -18.76
C LYS A 257 -2.40 -14.07 -17.53
N GLN A 258 -3.59 -13.49 -17.56
CA GLN A 258 -4.11 -12.74 -16.43
C GLN A 258 -4.41 -13.63 -15.22
N ARG A 259 -5.01 -14.80 -15.43
CA ARG A 259 -5.22 -15.79 -14.36
C ARG A 259 -3.88 -16.23 -13.75
N VAL A 260 -2.85 -16.44 -14.55
CA VAL A 260 -1.48 -16.72 -14.03
C VAL A 260 -0.91 -15.53 -13.25
N ALA A 261 -1.14 -14.28 -13.69
CA ALA A 261 -0.70 -13.09 -12.96
C ALA A 261 -1.39 -12.98 -11.58
N ILE A 262 -2.68 -13.28 -11.50
CA ILE A 262 -3.44 -13.36 -10.24
C ILE A 262 -2.88 -14.47 -9.35
N ALA A 263 -2.69 -15.69 -9.88
CA ALA A 263 -2.10 -16.81 -9.14
C ALA A 263 -0.70 -16.48 -8.62
N ARG A 264 0.14 -15.81 -9.40
CA ARG A 264 1.46 -15.33 -8.97
C ARG A 264 1.39 -14.39 -7.78
N ALA A 265 0.43 -13.45 -7.77
CA ALA A 265 0.22 -12.54 -6.65
C ALA A 265 -0.27 -13.31 -5.41
N LEU A 266 -1.22 -14.22 -5.56
CA LEU A 266 -1.76 -15.06 -4.49
C LEU A 266 -0.74 -16.04 -3.90
N ALA A 267 0.28 -16.44 -4.67
CA ALA A 267 1.34 -17.35 -4.21
C ALA A 267 2.14 -16.81 -3.02
N MET A 268 2.15 -15.48 -2.85
CA MET A 268 2.80 -14.80 -1.74
C MET A 268 1.97 -14.76 -0.46
N ASN A 269 0.72 -15.26 -0.49
CA ASN A 269 -0.24 -15.15 0.60
C ASN A 269 -0.38 -13.70 1.13
N PRO A 270 -0.73 -12.76 0.25
CA PRO A 270 -0.78 -11.33 0.59
C PRO A 270 -1.93 -11.03 1.55
N LYS A 271 -1.78 -9.96 2.32
CA LYS A 271 -2.86 -9.41 3.17
C LYS A 271 -3.85 -8.54 2.39
N VAL A 272 -3.39 -7.94 1.29
CA VAL A 272 -4.21 -7.09 0.41
C VAL A 272 -3.85 -7.36 -1.05
N MET A 273 -4.86 -7.38 -1.89
CA MET A 273 -4.73 -7.49 -3.35
C MET A 273 -5.12 -6.17 -4.00
N LEU A 274 -4.25 -5.65 -4.85
CA LEU A 274 -4.45 -4.43 -5.63
C LEU A 274 -4.61 -4.82 -7.10
N PHE A 275 -5.71 -4.41 -7.74
CA PHE A 275 -6.00 -4.72 -9.13
C PHE A 275 -6.11 -3.43 -9.95
N ASP A 276 -5.21 -3.25 -10.91
CA ASP A 276 -5.18 -2.11 -11.82
C ASP A 276 -5.77 -2.53 -13.17
N GLU A 277 -7.08 -2.31 -13.34
CA GLU A 277 -7.85 -2.63 -14.55
C GLU A 277 -7.56 -4.06 -15.09
N PRO A 278 -7.85 -5.12 -14.32
CA PRO A 278 -7.39 -6.48 -14.63
C PRO A 278 -7.98 -7.10 -15.90
N THR A 279 -8.99 -6.48 -16.50
CA THR A 279 -9.69 -6.98 -17.70
C THR A 279 -9.46 -6.13 -18.95
N SER A 280 -8.88 -4.94 -18.83
CA SER A 280 -8.83 -3.95 -19.93
C SER A 280 -7.96 -4.38 -21.14
N ALA A 281 -7.04 -5.34 -20.94
CA ALA A 281 -6.20 -5.89 -22.01
C ALA A 281 -6.71 -7.24 -22.54
N LEU A 282 -7.97 -7.60 -22.27
CA LEU A 282 -8.58 -8.88 -22.62
C LEU A 282 -9.63 -8.74 -23.68
N ASP A 283 -9.76 -9.80 -24.50
CA ASP A 283 -10.90 -9.96 -25.37
C ASP A 283 -12.18 -10.17 -24.54
N PRO A 284 -13.34 -9.66 -24.96
CA PRO A 284 -14.61 -9.75 -24.20
C PRO A 284 -14.97 -11.17 -23.75
N GLU A 285 -14.68 -12.18 -24.56
CA GLU A 285 -14.94 -13.59 -24.24
C GLU A 285 -14.14 -14.10 -23.03
N MET A 286 -13.00 -13.46 -22.72
CA MET A 286 -12.10 -13.87 -21.64
C MET A 286 -12.32 -13.11 -20.33
N VAL A 287 -13.10 -12.03 -20.36
CA VAL A 287 -13.34 -11.14 -19.21
C VAL A 287 -14.03 -11.89 -18.07
N GLY A 288 -15.08 -12.64 -18.39
CA GLY A 288 -15.88 -13.37 -17.40
C GLY A 288 -15.03 -14.30 -16.50
N GLU A 289 -14.19 -15.13 -17.12
CA GLU A 289 -13.34 -16.08 -16.38
C GLU A 289 -12.38 -15.40 -15.38
N VAL A 290 -11.89 -14.19 -15.72
CA VAL A 290 -11.00 -13.43 -14.85
C VAL A 290 -11.79 -12.76 -13.72
N LEU A 291 -12.96 -12.22 -14.00
CA LEU A 291 -13.83 -11.62 -13.00
C LEU A 291 -14.34 -12.66 -12.00
N ASP A 292 -14.72 -13.84 -12.48
CA ASP A 292 -15.15 -14.96 -11.62
C ASP A 292 -14.03 -15.41 -10.67
N LEU A 293 -12.79 -15.45 -11.16
CA LEU A 293 -11.64 -15.77 -10.29
C LEU A 293 -11.43 -14.67 -9.21
N ILE A 294 -11.54 -13.39 -9.58
CA ILE A 294 -11.39 -12.30 -8.60
C ILE A 294 -12.53 -12.36 -7.57
N LYS A 295 -13.76 -12.67 -8.01
CA LYS A 295 -14.91 -12.86 -7.13
C LYS A 295 -14.68 -14.00 -6.13
N GLN A 296 -14.20 -15.16 -6.59
CA GLN A 296 -13.86 -16.26 -5.69
C GLN A 296 -12.84 -15.85 -4.62
N VAL A 297 -11.82 -15.06 -4.99
CA VAL A 297 -10.83 -14.55 -4.03
C VAL A 297 -11.46 -13.53 -3.06
N ALA A 298 -12.42 -12.75 -3.53
CA ALA A 298 -13.19 -11.81 -2.71
C ALA A 298 -14.06 -12.52 -1.66
N ASP A 299 -14.72 -13.60 -2.06
CA ASP A 299 -15.62 -14.40 -1.20
C ASP A 299 -14.85 -15.14 -0.09
N GLU A 300 -13.54 -15.37 -0.27
CA GLU A 300 -12.65 -15.89 0.77
C GLU A 300 -12.27 -14.83 1.83
N GLY A 301 -12.79 -13.60 1.74
CA GLY A 301 -12.52 -12.53 2.69
C GLY A 301 -11.24 -11.74 2.42
N MET A 302 -10.66 -11.85 1.23
CA MET A 302 -9.47 -11.11 0.84
C MET A 302 -9.75 -9.60 0.83
N THR A 303 -8.90 -8.82 1.48
CA THR A 303 -8.91 -7.36 1.36
C THR A 303 -8.49 -6.96 -0.04
N MET A 304 -9.26 -6.11 -0.71
CA MET A 304 -9.00 -5.76 -2.11
C MET A 304 -9.19 -4.27 -2.39
N VAL A 305 -8.36 -3.74 -3.27
CA VAL A 305 -8.60 -2.46 -3.95
C VAL A 305 -8.57 -2.72 -5.45
N ILE A 306 -9.67 -2.43 -6.12
CA ILE A 306 -9.88 -2.81 -7.52
C ILE A 306 -10.22 -1.55 -8.33
N VAL A 307 -9.38 -1.20 -9.28
CA VAL A 307 -9.71 -0.23 -10.34
C VAL A 307 -10.33 -1.00 -11.49
N THR A 308 -11.55 -0.65 -11.90
CA THR A 308 -12.25 -1.33 -13.00
C THR A 308 -13.19 -0.41 -13.74
N HIS A 309 -13.51 -0.79 -14.97
CA HIS A 309 -14.59 -0.22 -15.80
C HIS A 309 -15.81 -1.13 -15.87
N GLU A 310 -15.77 -2.31 -15.25
CA GLU A 310 -16.84 -3.30 -15.21
C GLU A 310 -17.86 -2.96 -14.11
N MET A 311 -18.90 -2.18 -14.43
CA MET A 311 -19.83 -1.67 -13.43
C MET A 311 -20.67 -2.75 -12.76
N ALA A 312 -21.07 -3.79 -13.51
CA ALA A 312 -21.80 -4.93 -12.95
C ALA A 312 -20.94 -5.67 -11.92
N PHE A 313 -19.67 -5.91 -12.24
CA PHE A 313 -18.70 -6.52 -11.32
C PHE A 313 -18.44 -5.64 -10.10
N ALA A 314 -18.28 -4.31 -10.30
CA ALA A 314 -18.10 -3.35 -9.21
C ALA A 314 -19.26 -3.41 -8.21
N ARG A 315 -20.50 -3.52 -8.70
CA ARG A 315 -21.71 -3.64 -7.88
C ARG A 315 -21.77 -4.95 -7.11
N GLU A 316 -21.37 -6.05 -7.75
CA GLU A 316 -21.46 -7.40 -7.17
C GLU A 316 -20.38 -7.68 -6.12
N VAL A 317 -19.14 -7.28 -6.38
CA VAL A 317 -17.98 -7.63 -5.53
C VAL A 317 -17.65 -6.58 -4.48
N GLY A 318 -17.89 -5.29 -4.79
CA GLY A 318 -17.56 -4.18 -3.90
C GLY A 318 -18.34 -4.22 -2.57
N THR A 319 -17.67 -3.91 -1.48
CA THR A 319 -18.33 -3.52 -0.22
C THR A 319 -18.51 -2.01 -0.15
N ARG A 320 -17.64 -1.27 -0.84
CA ARG A 320 -17.67 0.19 -0.97
C ARG A 320 -17.10 0.58 -2.33
N ILE A 321 -17.72 1.58 -2.97
CA ILE A 321 -17.28 2.11 -4.25
C ILE A 321 -16.83 3.55 -4.07
N LEU A 322 -15.68 3.87 -4.65
CA LEU A 322 -15.11 5.22 -4.70
C LEU A 322 -15.24 5.77 -6.13
N PHE A 323 -15.87 6.90 -6.30
CA PHE A 323 -15.86 7.65 -7.54
C PHE A 323 -14.70 8.63 -7.54
N MET A 324 -13.74 8.39 -8.43
CA MET A 324 -12.54 9.20 -8.51
C MET A 324 -12.49 9.98 -9.84
N ALA A 325 -12.42 11.29 -9.75
CA ALA A 325 -12.24 12.18 -10.88
C ALA A 325 -11.38 13.39 -10.49
N GLU A 326 -10.65 13.95 -11.46
CA GLU A 326 -9.83 15.15 -11.27
C GLU A 326 -8.85 15.06 -10.09
N GLY A 327 -8.33 13.85 -9.87
CA GLY A 327 -7.37 13.59 -8.77
C GLY A 327 -7.97 13.54 -7.37
N LYS A 328 -9.30 13.50 -7.23
CA LYS A 328 -10.02 13.48 -5.94
C LYS A 328 -11.02 12.34 -5.87
N ILE A 329 -11.33 11.90 -4.66
CA ILE A 329 -12.49 11.07 -4.40
C ILE A 329 -13.69 12.01 -4.22
N LEU A 330 -14.59 12.02 -5.20
CA LEU A 330 -15.74 12.94 -5.21
C LEU A 330 -16.94 12.36 -4.47
N GLU A 331 -17.08 11.04 -4.47
CA GLU A 331 -18.16 10.33 -3.77
C GLU A 331 -17.72 8.94 -3.37
N GLN A 332 -18.23 8.45 -2.26
CA GLN A 332 -18.07 7.08 -1.82
C GLN A 332 -19.36 6.59 -1.16
N ALA A 333 -19.75 5.37 -1.49
CA ALA A 333 -20.95 4.75 -0.94
C ALA A 333 -20.91 3.21 -1.07
N PRO A 334 -21.75 2.48 -0.32
CA PRO A 334 -22.05 1.09 -0.61
C PRO A 334 -22.60 0.94 -2.04
N PRO A 335 -22.42 -0.22 -2.70
CA PRO A 335 -22.79 -0.40 -4.11
C PRO A 335 -24.24 -0.01 -4.43
N ASP A 336 -25.21 -0.45 -3.65
CA ASP A 336 -26.60 -0.14 -3.92
C ASP A 336 -26.88 1.36 -3.89
N GLU A 337 -26.41 2.08 -2.86
CA GLU A 337 -26.57 3.53 -2.78
C GLU A 337 -25.83 4.23 -3.93
N PHE A 338 -24.62 3.79 -4.24
CA PHE A 338 -23.80 4.38 -5.28
C PHE A 338 -24.46 4.38 -6.67
N PHE A 339 -25.09 3.26 -7.04
CA PHE A 339 -25.72 3.12 -8.35
C PHE A 339 -27.16 3.62 -8.41
N THR A 340 -27.91 3.61 -7.29
CA THR A 340 -29.33 3.98 -7.29
C THR A 340 -29.59 5.42 -6.87
N ASN A 341 -28.72 6.00 -6.05
CA ASN A 341 -28.90 7.34 -5.47
C ASN A 341 -27.58 8.14 -5.47
N PRO A 342 -26.92 8.35 -6.62
CA PRO A 342 -25.70 9.14 -6.71
C PRO A 342 -25.97 10.60 -6.31
N LYS A 343 -25.11 11.15 -5.43
CA LYS A 343 -25.27 12.52 -4.90
C LYS A 343 -24.52 13.54 -5.77
N CYS A 344 -23.30 13.20 -6.19
CA CYS A 344 -22.45 14.06 -7.00
C CYS A 344 -22.95 14.13 -8.44
N ASP A 345 -23.18 15.32 -8.99
CA ASP A 345 -23.65 15.48 -10.38
C ASP A 345 -22.67 14.91 -11.39
N ARG A 346 -21.36 15.00 -11.12
CA ARG A 346 -20.33 14.40 -11.96
C ARG A 346 -20.44 12.87 -12.00
N LEU A 347 -20.83 12.24 -10.90
CA LEU A 347 -21.10 10.80 -10.83
C LEU A 347 -22.36 10.45 -11.65
N LYS A 348 -23.44 11.23 -11.54
CA LYS A 348 -24.68 11.03 -12.33
C LYS A 348 -24.39 11.06 -13.83
N GLU A 349 -23.62 12.07 -14.29
CA GLU A 349 -23.19 12.17 -15.69
C GLU A 349 -22.35 10.97 -16.14
N PHE A 350 -21.44 10.51 -15.26
CA PHE A 350 -20.60 9.35 -15.54
C PHE A 350 -21.42 8.08 -15.67
N LEU A 351 -22.30 7.80 -14.72
CA LEU A 351 -23.16 6.61 -14.74
C LEU A 351 -24.10 6.60 -15.94
N HIS A 352 -24.70 7.74 -16.30
CA HIS A 352 -25.55 7.85 -17.50
C HIS A 352 -24.82 7.52 -18.81
N LYS A 353 -23.50 7.67 -18.86
CA LYS A 353 -22.68 7.36 -20.06
C LYS A 353 -22.22 5.92 -20.12
N VAL A 354 -22.16 5.25 -18.98
CA VAL A 354 -21.52 3.93 -18.85
C VAL A 354 -22.55 2.81 -18.64
N LEU A 355 -23.70 3.12 -18.05
CA LEU A 355 -24.87 2.24 -17.92
C LEU A 355 -25.88 2.49 -19.03
#